data_5e5d4cde1484b66a0ef69ff136b787a2
#
_entry.id   5e5d4cde1484b66a0ef69ff136b787a2
#
_cell.length_a   1.000
_cell.length_b   1.000
_cell.length_c   1.000
_cell.angle_alpha   90.00
_cell.angle_beta   90.00
_cell.angle_gamma   90.00
#
_symmetry.space_group_name_H-M   'P 1'
#
loop_
_entity.id
_entity.type
_entity.pdbx_description
1 polymer ?
#
loop_
_entity_poly.entity_id
_entity_poly.type
_entity_poly.pdbx_seq_one_letter_code
_entity_poly.pdbx_strand_id
1 'polypeptide(L)'
;MHSGYYGGAALNAIHALMQCLSAILARDGLLPEPLRAGRTPLSEAELASLGSLPSGAVLLEEAGATSLDPKAAEDFYVRTWAEPSVDVNGIHGGKPEFVNTTLVVEAHARFTIRLAPGQDPDSIAAAAEQLLRSAAPEGAELELELENSAAPGVFSPDAPAIQLGLEAFERALAVKPLLVRVGGTLPIFPALAEKGIPTIGTGFALRESNVHSPNERLRVEDVDRAVAAASELYRSLAALG
;
A
#
# COMPACT_ATOMS: atom_id res chain seq x y z
N MET A 1 5.46 37.19 -10.88
CA MET A 1 4.80 38.35 -10.22
C MET A 1 5.42 38.51 -8.83
N HIS A 2 5.66 39.75 -8.38
CA HIS A 2 6.23 40.02 -7.06
C HIS A 2 5.16 39.90 -5.96
N SER A 3 5.43 39.09 -4.94
CA SER A 3 4.42 38.82 -3.88
C SER A 3 4.05 40.04 -3.05
N GLY A 4 4.93 41.03 -2.95
CA GLY A 4 4.64 42.27 -2.26
C GLY A 4 3.58 43.16 -2.93
N TYR A 5 3.32 42.94 -4.24
CA TYR A 5 2.28 43.67 -4.97
C TYR A 5 1.02 42.82 -5.24
N TYR A 6 1.19 41.50 -5.38
CA TYR A 6 0.11 40.61 -5.84
C TYR A 6 -0.22 39.51 -4.82
N GLY A 7 0.57 39.39 -3.74
CA GLY A 7 0.32 38.41 -2.69
C GLY A 7 -1.03 38.62 -2.02
N GLY A 8 -1.76 37.55 -1.79
CA GLY A 8 -3.12 37.58 -1.25
C GLY A 8 -4.21 37.88 -2.29
N ALA A 9 -3.85 38.33 -3.51
CA ALA A 9 -4.80 38.59 -4.59
C ALA A 9 -4.61 37.65 -5.79
N ALA A 10 -3.39 37.24 -6.07
CA ALA A 10 -3.09 36.33 -7.18
C ALA A 10 -2.90 34.88 -6.67
N LEU A 11 -3.35 33.94 -7.50
CA LEU A 11 -3.21 32.50 -7.22
C LEU A 11 -1.73 32.10 -7.17
N ASN A 12 -1.38 31.31 -6.16
CA ASN A 12 -0.09 30.65 -6.03
C ASN A 12 -0.24 29.17 -6.34
N ALA A 13 0.47 28.64 -7.33
CA ALA A 13 0.32 27.27 -7.78
C ALA A 13 0.66 26.24 -6.70
N ILE A 14 1.62 26.50 -5.81
CA ILE A 14 1.91 25.61 -4.68
C ILE A 14 0.72 25.56 -3.72
N HIS A 15 0.08 26.70 -3.41
CA HIS A 15 -1.09 26.73 -2.53
C HIS A 15 -2.27 25.98 -3.17
N ALA A 16 -2.48 26.15 -4.48
CA ALA A 16 -3.52 25.42 -5.22
C ALA A 16 -3.24 23.89 -5.17
N LEU A 17 -2.00 23.48 -5.42
CA LEU A 17 -1.60 22.08 -5.35
C LEU A 17 -1.80 21.48 -3.94
N MET A 18 -1.41 22.20 -2.88
CA MET A 18 -1.62 21.78 -1.49
C MET A 18 -3.11 21.61 -1.18
N GLN A 19 -3.96 22.51 -1.67
CA GLN A 19 -5.42 22.40 -1.52
C GLN A 19 -5.97 21.16 -2.23
N CYS A 20 -5.57 20.90 -3.47
CA CYS A 20 -5.94 19.70 -4.20
C CYS A 20 -5.50 18.44 -3.46
N LEU A 21 -4.23 18.32 -3.09
CA LEU A 21 -3.70 17.15 -2.38
C LEU A 21 -4.42 16.91 -1.05
N SER A 22 -4.76 17.97 -0.31
CA SER A 22 -5.47 17.83 0.96
C SER A 22 -6.82 17.13 0.84
N ALA A 23 -7.42 17.10 -0.36
CA ALA A 23 -8.70 16.46 -0.61
C ALA A 23 -8.61 14.93 -0.73
N ILE A 24 -7.42 14.40 -0.98
CA ILE A 24 -7.18 12.95 -1.10
C ILE A 24 -6.41 12.35 0.09
N LEU A 25 -5.88 13.19 0.97
CA LEU A 25 -5.12 12.73 2.13
C LEU A 25 -6.05 12.25 3.27
N ALA A 26 -5.50 11.35 4.09
CA ALA A 26 -6.20 10.81 5.24
C ALA A 26 -6.52 11.91 6.27
N ARG A 27 -7.73 11.83 6.83
CA ARG A 27 -8.17 12.60 8.00
C ARG A 27 -8.58 11.61 9.09
N ASP A 28 -8.10 11.82 10.29
CA ASP A 28 -8.34 10.88 11.40
C ASP A 28 -7.96 9.43 11.06
N GLY A 29 -6.88 9.27 10.27
CA GLY A 29 -6.33 7.98 9.89
C GLY A 29 -7.04 7.27 8.73
N LEU A 30 -8.08 7.85 8.13
CA LEU A 30 -8.84 7.26 7.02
C LEU A 30 -8.87 8.19 5.80
N LEU A 31 -8.78 7.61 4.62
CA LEU A 31 -8.98 8.34 3.38
C LEU A 31 -10.45 8.77 3.21
N PRO A 32 -10.74 9.77 2.36
CA PRO A 32 -12.10 10.10 1.96
C PRO A 32 -12.86 8.88 1.44
N GLU A 33 -14.16 8.78 1.76
CA GLU A 33 -14.97 7.59 1.44
C GLU A 33 -14.97 7.20 -0.06
N PRO A 34 -14.95 8.13 -1.03
CA PRO A 34 -14.82 7.75 -2.43
C PRO A 34 -13.56 6.92 -2.75
N LEU A 35 -12.45 7.18 -2.07
CA LEU A 35 -11.20 6.41 -2.22
C LEU A 35 -11.21 5.08 -1.45
N ARG A 36 -12.21 4.86 -0.60
CA ARG A 36 -12.40 3.64 0.19
C ARG A 36 -13.49 2.74 -0.37
N ALA A 37 -14.18 3.17 -1.41
CA ALA A 37 -15.27 2.43 -2.05
C ALA A 37 -14.78 1.07 -2.58
N GLY A 38 -15.61 0.04 -2.45
CA GLY A 38 -15.33 -1.31 -2.98
C GLY A 38 -14.34 -2.16 -2.17
N ARG A 39 -13.73 -1.62 -1.10
CA ARG A 39 -12.78 -2.40 -0.29
C ARG A 39 -13.45 -3.59 0.41
N THR A 40 -12.70 -4.66 0.53
CA THR A 40 -13.11 -5.86 1.29
C THR A 40 -12.47 -5.82 2.69
N PRO A 41 -13.26 -5.66 3.76
CA PRO A 41 -12.75 -5.66 5.13
C PRO A 41 -12.11 -7.00 5.49
N LEU A 42 -11.39 -7.03 6.62
CA LEU A 42 -10.92 -8.28 7.22
C LEU A 42 -12.13 -9.08 7.73
N SER A 43 -12.10 -10.39 7.49
CA SER A 43 -13.05 -11.32 8.08
C SER A 43 -12.82 -11.47 9.58
N GLU A 44 -13.81 -12.01 10.30
CA GLU A 44 -13.68 -12.30 11.75
C GLU A 44 -12.50 -13.25 12.03
N ALA A 45 -12.26 -14.24 11.17
CA ALA A 45 -11.15 -15.17 11.29
C ALA A 45 -9.79 -14.48 11.11
N GLU A 46 -9.67 -13.55 10.14
CA GLU A 46 -8.49 -12.75 9.96
C GLU A 46 -8.23 -11.83 11.16
N LEU A 47 -9.26 -11.13 11.65
CA LEU A 47 -9.16 -10.29 12.85
C LEU A 47 -8.72 -11.09 14.08
N ALA A 48 -9.24 -12.29 14.27
CA ALA A 48 -8.84 -13.18 15.38
C ALA A 48 -7.38 -13.60 15.28
N SER A 49 -6.84 -13.74 14.05
CA SER A 49 -5.44 -14.14 13.82
C SER A 49 -4.43 -13.01 14.12
N LEU A 50 -4.87 -11.74 14.13
CA LEU A 50 -3.98 -10.59 14.36
C LEU A 50 -3.29 -10.64 15.72
N GLY A 51 -3.96 -11.22 16.74
CA GLY A 51 -3.37 -11.39 18.07
C GLY A 51 -2.13 -12.28 18.13
N SER A 52 -1.87 -13.08 17.09
CA SER A 52 -0.68 -13.91 16.96
C SER A 52 0.51 -13.17 16.32
N LEU A 53 0.28 -11.97 15.83
CA LEU A 53 1.29 -11.15 15.13
C LEU A 53 1.90 -10.12 16.08
N PRO A 54 3.11 -9.62 15.77
CA PRO A 54 3.69 -8.50 16.50
C PRO A 54 2.74 -7.29 16.49
N SER A 55 2.67 -6.55 17.60
CA SER A 55 1.82 -5.36 17.63
C SER A 55 2.31 -4.29 16.66
N GLY A 56 1.39 -3.46 16.14
CA GLY A 56 1.75 -2.34 15.28
C GLY A 56 2.73 -1.37 15.93
N ALA A 57 2.67 -1.19 17.25
CA ALA A 57 3.63 -0.38 17.99
C ALA A 57 5.06 -0.92 17.84
N VAL A 58 5.25 -2.23 18.01
CA VAL A 58 6.55 -2.89 17.80
C VAL A 58 7.03 -2.73 16.36
N LEU A 59 6.12 -2.90 15.38
CA LEU A 59 6.47 -2.77 13.96
C LEU A 59 6.91 -1.35 13.60
N LEU A 60 6.22 -0.33 14.11
CA LEU A 60 6.57 1.07 13.88
C LEU A 60 7.90 1.44 14.55
N GLU A 61 8.10 1.01 15.81
CA GLU A 61 9.35 1.25 16.54
C GLU A 61 10.56 0.63 15.82
N GLU A 62 10.45 -0.62 15.40
CA GLU A 62 11.54 -1.31 14.69
C GLU A 62 11.82 -0.73 13.30
N ALA A 63 10.81 -0.17 12.64
CA ALA A 63 10.97 0.58 11.40
C ALA A 63 11.55 1.99 11.61
N GLY A 64 11.70 2.44 12.85
CA GLY A 64 12.06 3.82 13.16
C GLY A 64 11.00 4.83 12.69
N ALA A 65 9.75 4.39 12.54
CA ALA A 65 8.67 5.20 12.02
C ALA A 65 7.88 5.87 13.16
N THR A 66 7.41 7.09 12.90
CA THR A 66 6.47 7.77 13.78
C THR A 66 5.05 7.41 13.40
N SER A 67 4.19 7.13 14.39
CA SER A 67 2.77 6.89 14.16
C SER A 67 2.10 8.07 13.46
N LEU A 68 1.28 7.79 12.46
CA LEU A 68 0.52 8.81 11.72
C LEU A 68 -0.47 9.56 12.64
N ASP A 69 -1.10 8.81 13.54
CA ASP A 69 -2.05 9.30 14.54
C ASP A 69 -2.08 8.35 15.76
N PRO A 70 -2.80 8.69 16.86
CA PRO A 70 -2.80 7.88 18.09
C PRO A 70 -3.31 6.44 17.93
N LYS A 71 -4.13 6.15 16.91
CA LYS A 71 -4.68 4.82 16.66
C LYS A 71 -3.87 4.00 15.66
N ALA A 72 -2.87 4.61 14.98
CA ALA A 72 -2.14 3.95 13.91
C ALA A 72 -1.47 2.64 14.34
N ALA A 73 -0.98 2.56 15.58
CA ALA A 73 -0.40 1.35 16.13
C ALA A 73 -1.42 0.26 16.46
N GLU A 74 -2.59 0.64 16.97
CA GLU A 74 -3.69 -0.28 17.29
C GLU A 74 -4.31 -0.85 16.01
N ASP A 75 -4.62 0.03 15.05
CA ASP A 75 -5.27 -0.30 13.79
C ASP A 75 -4.29 -0.77 12.70
N PHE A 76 -3.02 -0.99 13.01
CA PHE A 76 -1.92 -1.17 12.05
C PHE A 76 -2.28 -2.14 10.91
N TYR A 77 -2.69 -3.36 11.25
CA TYR A 77 -3.00 -4.38 10.25
C TYR A 77 -4.27 -4.07 9.46
N VAL A 78 -5.29 -3.50 10.10
CA VAL A 78 -6.51 -3.08 9.40
C VAL A 78 -6.16 -2.03 8.36
N ARG A 79 -5.35 -1.03 8.72
CA ARG A 79 -4.94 0.06 7.82
C ARG A 79 -4.01 -0.39 6.69
N THR A 80 -3.10 -1.33 6.97
CA THR A 80 -2.12 -1.79 5.97
C THR A 80 -2.63 -2.92 5.09
N TRP A 81 -3.66 -3.66 5.51
CA TRP A 81 -4.15 -4.86 4.82
C TRP A 81 -5.54 -4.71 4.21
N ALA A 82 -6.39 -3.84 4.76
CA ALA A 82 -7.79 -3.73 4.37
C ALA A 82 -8.26 -2.32 4.03
N GLU A 83 -7.46 -1.31 4.30
CA GLU A 83 -7.72 0.07 3.92
C GLU A 83 -6.74 0.52 2.82
N PRO A 84 -7.17 1.39 1.89
CA PRO A 84 -6.26 2.01 0.94
C PRO A 84 -5.42 3.10 1.62
N SER A 85 -4.25 3.40 1.04
CA SER A 85 -3.43 4.54 1.46
C SER A 85 -3.08 5.44 0.29
N VAL A 86 -2.82 6.71 0.60
CA VAL A 86 -2.26 7.70 -0.33
C VAL A 86 -0.95 8.22 0.23
N ASP A 87 0.10 8.14 -0.56
CA ASP A 87 1.41 8.65 -0.21
C ASP A 87 1.89 9.64 -1.27
N VAL A 88 2.19 10.88 -0.85
CA VAL A 88 2.78 11.89 -1.73
C VAL A 88 4.28 11.64 -1.80
N ASN A 89 4.75 11.19 -2.97
CA ASN A 89 6.13 10.75 -3.16
C ASN A 89 7.06 11.89 -3.60
N GLY A 90 6.52 13.02 -4.02
CA GLY A 90 7.30 14.19 -4.38
C GLY A 90 6.42 15.39 -4.66
N ILE A 91 6.92 16.57 -4.29
CA ILE A 91 6.34 17.87 -4.60
C ILE A 91 7.46 18.77 -5.11
N HIS A 92 7.17 19.49 -6.17
CA HIS A 92 8.10 20.48 -6.67
C HIS A 92 7.34 21.70 -7.20
N GLY A 93 7.94 22.89 -6.98
CA GLY A 93 7.43 24.18 -7.45
C GLY A 93 8.31 25.30 -6.91
N GLY A 94 8.52 26.34 -7.72
CA GLY A 94 9.45 27.41 -7.37
C GLY A 94 10.92 26.94 -7.33
N LYS A 95 11.75 27.69 -6.62
CA LYS A 95 13.18 27.40 -6.45
C LYS A 95 13.58 27.67 -4.99
N PRO A 96 13.49 26.65 -4.12
CA PRO A 96 13.71 26.81 -2.67
C PRO A 96 15.16 27.22 -2.33
N GLU A 97 16.12 26.92 -3.21
CA GLU A 97 17.52 27.30 -3.06
C GLU A 97 17.79 28.80 -3.27
N PHE A 98 16.82 29.55 -3.78
CA PHE A 98 16.95 30.99 -3.98
C PHE A 98 15.96 31.73 -3.10
N VAL A 99 16.45 32.68 -2.31
CA VAL A 99 15.57 33.62 -1.58
C VAL A 99 14.99 34.61 -2.59
N ASN A 100 13.69 34.44 -2.90
CA ASN A 100 12.97 35.34 -3.79
C ASN A 100 11.55 35.56 -3.29
N THR A 101 10.91 36.60 -3.78
CA THR A 101 9.54 37.00 -3.43
C THR A 101 8.58 36.85 -4.60
N THR A 102 8.86 35.94 -5.52
CA THR A 102 8.07 35.70 -6.72
C THR A 102 6.95 34.69 -6.43
N LEU A 103 5.73 35.00 -6.86
CA LEU A 103 4.62 34.05 -6.83
C LEU A 103 4.87 32.92 -7.80
N VAL A 104 4.72 31.69 -7.36
CA VAL A 104 4.90 30.48 -8.14
C VAL A 104 3.67 30.27 -9.02
N VAL A 105 3.89 30.02 -10.31
CA VAL A 105 2.82 29.87 -11.32
C VAL A 105 2.61 28.42 -11.76
N GLU A 106 3.51 27.51 -11.39
CA GLU A 106 3.44 26.10 -11.73
C GLU A 106 3.99 25.27 -10.57
N ALA A 107 3.30 24.18 -10.25
CA ALA A 107 3.69 23.24 -9.20
C ALA A 107 3.27 21.81 -9.58
N HIS A 108 4.06 20.83 -9.19
CA HIS A 108 3.87 19.43 -9.53
C HIS A 108 3.91 18.57 -8.27
N ALA A 109 3.16 17.47 -8.30
CA ALA A 109 3.27 16.43 -7.31
C ALA A 109 3.20 15.05 -7.96
N ARG A 110 3.88 14.08 -7.36
CA ARG A 110 3.67 12.66 -7.59
C ARG A 110 3.13 12.04 -6.33
N PHE A 111 2.13 11.20 -6.50
CA PHE A 111 1.57 10.43 -5.40
C PHE A 111 1.19 9.03 -5.86
N THR A 112 1.10 8.11 -4.94
CA THR A 112 0.66 6.75 -5.16
C THR A 112 -0.56 6.46 -4.30
N ILE A 113 -1.49 5.68 -4.84
CA ILE A 113 -2.62 5.12 -4.10
C ILE A 113 -2.38 3.62 -4.00
N ARG A 114 -2.25 3.09 -2.78
CA ARG A 114 -2.28 1.67 -2.53
C ARG A 114 -3.72 1.23 -2.39
N LEU A 115 -4.15 0.36 -3.29
CA LEU A 115 -5.52 -0.14 -3.30
C LEU A 115 -5.72 -1.21 -2.23
N ALA A 116 -6.86 -1.15 -1.56
CA ALA A 116 -7.31 -2.22 -0.69
C ALA A 116 -7.89 -3.39 -1.51
N PRO A 117 -7.90 -4.61 -0.96
CA PRO A 117 -8.58 -5.74 -1.57
C PRO A 117 -10.02 -5.42 -1.97
N GLY A 118 -10.43 -5.83 -3.17
CA GLY A 118 -11.77 -5.63 -3.72
C GLY A 118 -11.97 -4.31 -4.47
N GLN A 119 -11.02 -3.38 -4.41
CA GLN A 119 -11.12 -2.12 -5.14
C GLN A 119 -10.78 -2.29 -6.62
N ASP A 120 -11.55 -1.59 -7.45
CA ASP A 120 -11.31 -1.47 -8.89
C ASP A 120 -10.42 -0.26 -9.17
N PRO A 121 -9.26 -0.45 -9.83
CA PRO A 121 -8.30 0.63 -10.07
C PRO A 121 -8.88 1.82 -10.83
N ASP A 122 -9.69 1.57 -11.85
CA ASP A 122 -10.24 2.63 -12.70
C ASP A 122 -11.26 3.47 -11.92
N SER A 123 -12.07 2.83 -11.09
CA SER A 123 -13.04 3.51 -10.21
C SER A 123 -12.34 4.38 -9.17
N ILE A 124 -11.23 3.92 -8.60
CA ILE A 124 -10.46 4.69 -7.62
C ILE A 124 -9.69 5.83 -8.29
N ALA A 125 -9.14 5.61 -9.48
CA ALA A 125 -8.49 6.68 -10.25
C ALA A 125 -9.50 7.81 -10.59
N ALA A 126 -10.70 7.46 -11.05
CA ALA A 126 -11.77 8.42 -11.32
C ALA A 126 -12.22 9.19 -10.05
N ALA A 127 -12.33 8.49 -8.92
CA ALA A 127 -12.65 9.11 -7.63
C ALA A 127 -11.55 10.09 -7.16
N ALA A 128 -10.30 9.73 -7.32
CA ALA A 128 -9.15 10.59 -7.00
C ALA A 128 -9.16 11.84 -7.88
N GLU A 129 -9.33 11.68 -9.20
CA GLU A 129 -9.44 12.80 -10.13
C GLU A 129 -10.58 13.75 -9.74
N GLN A 130 -11.75 13.21 -9.45
CA GLN A 130 -12.91 14.01 -9.04
C GLN A 130 -12.64 14.81 -7.76
N LEU A 131 -12.02 14.19 -6.74
CA LEU A 131 -11.68 14.86 -5.49
C LEU A 131 -10.67 16.00 -5.73
N LEU A 132 -9.61 15.73 -6.50
CA LEU A 132 -8.57 16.71 -6.82
C LEU A 132 -9.16 17.90 -7.60
N ARG A 133 -9.96 17.65 -8.65
CA ARG A 133 -10.60 18.70 -9.45
C ARG A 133 -11.60 19.51 -8.64
N SER A 134 -12.39 18.85 -7.79
CA SER A 134 -13.36 19.54 -6.93
C SER A 134 -12.72 20.44 -5.87
N ALA A 135 -11.50 20.15 -5.49
CA ALA A 135 -10.74 20.93 -4.52
C ALA A 135 -9.87 22.02 -5.18
N ALA A 136 -9.71 22.00 -6.49
CA ALA A 136 -8.94 23.01 -7.20
C ALA A 136 -9.59 24.39 -7.05
N PRO A 137 -8.84 25.43 -6.66
CA PRO A 137 -9.39 26.77 -6.58
C PRO A 137 -9.74 27.30 -7.96
N GLU A 138 -10.71 28.22 -8.02
CA GLU A 138 -11.10 28.89 -9.26
C GLU A 138 -9.89 29.51 -9.95
N GLY A 139 -9.76 29.28 -11.26
CA GLY A 139 -8.63 29.76 -12.06
C GLY A 139 -7.37 28.90 -12.02
N ALA A 140 -7.35 27.80 -11.25
CA ALA A 140 -6.30 26.81 -11.37
C ALA A 140 -6.57 25.84 -12.52
N GLU A 141 -5.57 25.61 -13.36
CA GLU A 141 -5.58 24.53 -14.35
C GLU A 141 -4.92 23.31 -13.73
N LEU A 142 -5.61 22.17 -13.78
CA LEU A 142 -5.13 20.91 -13.20
C LEU A 142 -5.02 19.85 -14.30
N GLU A 143 -3.77 19.43 -14.55
CA GLU A 143 -3.46 18.28 -15.40
C GLU A 143 -3.18 17.06 -14.52
N LEU A 144 -3.71 15.91 -14.90
CA LEU A 144 -3.55 14.63 -14.20
C LEU A 144 -3.13 13.57 -15.20
N GLU A 145 -2.11 12.80 -14.83
CA GLU A 145 -1.62 11.67 -15.62
C GLU A 145 -1.58 10.42 -14.73
N LEU A 146 -2.18 9.33 -15.21
CA LEU A 146 -2.10 8.01 -14.57
C LEU A 146 -0.93 7.24 -15.20
N GLU A 147 0.19 7.14 -14.49
CA GLU A 147 1.40 6.47 -15.01
C GLU A 147 1.28 4.95 -14.99
N ASN A 148 0.73 4.39 -13.92
CA ASN A 148 0.61 2.95 -13.73
C ASN A 148 -0.66 2.60 -12.95
N SER A 149 -1.24 1.45 -13.27
CA SER A 149 -2.39 0.90 -12.56
C SER A 149 -2.27 -0.62 -12.45
N ALA A 150 -2.62 -1.17 -11.29
CA ALA A 150 -2.69 -2.61 -11.07
C ALA A 150 -3.77 -2.92 -10.03
N ALA A 151 -4.58 -3.94 -10.30
CA ALA A 151 -5.58 -4.41 -9.36
C ALA A 151 -4.93 -5.08 -8.14
N PRO A 152 -5.53 -5.01 -6.95
CA PRO A 152 -5.10 -5.81 -5.80
C PRO A 152 -5.45 -7.27 -6.03
N GLY A 153 -4.53 -8.19 -5.67
CA GLY A 153 -4.77 -9.63 -5.75
C GLY A 153 -5.15 -10.19 -4.39
N VAL A 154 -6.27 -10.91 -4.31
CA VAL A 154 -6.67 -11.68 -3.12
C VAL A 154 -7.02 -13.08 -3.55
N PHE A 155 -6.50 -14.08 -2.83
CA PHE A 155 -6.80 -15.48 -3.06
C PHE A 155 -7.64 -16.01 -1.91
N SER A 156 -8.64 -16.85 -2.24
CA SER A 156 -9.48 -17.46 -1.22
C SER A 156 -8.64 -18.35 -0.30
N PRO A 157 -8.69 -18.16 1.01
CA PRO A 157 -8.04 -19.06 1.96
C PRO A 157 -8.53 -20.51 1.83
N ASP A 158 -9.76 -20.71 1.37
CA ASP A 158 -10.37 -22.04 1.23
C ASP A 158 -10.02 -22.74 -0.09
N ALA A 159 -9.23 -22.10 -0.96
CA ALA A 159 -8.80 -22.74 -2.20
C ALA A 159 -7.96 -23.98 -1.91
N PRO A 160 -8.24 -25.14 -2.58
CA PRO A 160 -7.55 -26.41 -2.30
C PRO A 160 -6.03 -26.31 -2.32
N ALA A 161 -5.47 -25.52 -3.25
CA ALA A 161 -4.02 -25.29 -3.32
C ALA A 161 -3.48 -24.57 -2.07
N ILE A 162 -4.23 -23.61 -1.53
CA ILE A 162 -3.85 -22.87 -0.32
C ILE A 162 -3.87 -23.81 0.88
N GLN A 163 -4.90 -24.64 1.03
CA GLN A 163 -5.01 -25.61 2.14
C GLN A 163 -3.89 -26.65 2.10
N LEU A 164 -3.60 -27.21 0.92
CA LEU A 164 -2.46 -28.12 0.73
C LEU A 164 -1.13 -27.42 1.04
N GLY A 165 -0.99 -26.16 0.69
CA GLY A 165 0.17 -25.33 1.01
C GLY A 165 0.36 -25.16 2.52
N LEU A 166 -0.70 -24.81 3.27
CA LEU A 166 -0.65 -24.69 4.71
C LEU A 166 -0.18 -25.98 5.37
N GLU A 167 -0.77 -27.12 5.00
CA GLU A 167 -0.38 -28.44 5.51
C GLU A 167 1.08 -28.81 5.14
N ALA A 168 1.51 -28.51 3.92
CA ALA A 168 2.87 -28.78 3.47
C ALA A 168 3.89 -28.00 4.29
N PHE A 169 3.64 -26.72 4.53
CA PHE A 169 4.52 -25.88 5.35
C PHE A 169 4.54 -26.32 6.82
N GLU A 170 3.38 -26.69 7.38
CA GLU A 170 3.31 -27.20 8.74
C GLU A 170 4.13 -28.49 8.89
N ARG A 171 4.04 -29.41 7.92
CA ARG A 171 4.85 -30.66 7.92
C ARG A 171 6.35 -30.38 7.79
N ALA A 172 6.73 -29.47 6.88
CA ALA A 172 8.12 -29.19 6.59
C ALA A 172 8.82 -28.41 7.71
N LEU A 173 8.12 -27.50 8.36
CA LEU A 173 8.70 -26.52 9.29
C LEU A 173 8.32 -26.78 10.75
N ALA A 174 7.40 -27.72 11.01
CA ALA A 174 6.83 -28.01 12.33
C ALA A 174 6.18 -26.77 13.00
N VAL A 175 5.74 -25.80 12.19
CA VAL A 175 5.06 -24.59 12.63
C VAL A 175 3.85 -24.37 11.74
N LYS A 176 2.68 -24.15 12.34
CA LYS A 176 1.46 -23.83 11.60
C LYS A 176 1.61 -22.44 10.96
N PRO A 177 1.55 -22.36 9.63
CA PRO A 177 1.65 -21.06 8.96
C PRO A 177 0.40 -20.20 9.17
N LEU A 178 0.57 -18.90 9.14
CA LEU A 178 -0.52 -17.94 9.19
C LEU A 178 -0.80 -17.42 7.77
N LEU A 179 -2.08 -17.27 7.46
CA LEU A 179 -2.52 -16.53 6.30
C LEU A 179 -2.51 -15.04 6.64
N VAL A 180 -1.81 -14.28 5.83
CA VAL A 180 -1.67 -12.83 6.03
C VAL A 180 -1.96 -12.11 4.73
N ARG A 181 -2.47 -10.89 4.81
CA ARG A 181 -2.49 -9.97 3.67
C ARG A 181 -1.21 -9.15 3.67
N VAL A 182 -0.77 -8.73 2.50
CA VAL A 182 0.40 -7.88 2.32
C VAL A 182 -0.01 -6.67 1.49
N GLY A 183 0.26 -5.47 1.98
CA GLY A 183 -0.08 -4.22 1.29
C GLY A 183 0.77 -3.94 0.03
N GLY A 184 1.78 -4.76 -0.27
CA GLY A 184 2.59 -4.68 -1.48
C GLY A 184 1.95 -5.43 -2.65
N THR A 185 1.74 -4.76 -3.77
CA THR A 185 1.22 -5.38 -4.99
C THR A 185 2.36 -5.97 -5.81
N LEU A 186 2.31 -7.29 -6.04
CA LEU A 186 3.13 -7.96 -7.04
C LEU A 186 2.28 -8.12 -8.30
N PRO A 187 2.61 -7.48 -9.43
CA PRO A 187 1.77 -7.49 -10.64
C PRO A 187 1.44 -8.88 -11.19
N ILE A 188 2.27 -9.87 -10.88
CA ILE A 188 2.04 -11.26 -11.29
C ILE A 188 0.82 -11.88 -10.58
N PHE A 189 0.51 -11.49 -9.35
CA PHE A 189 -0.58 -12.09 -8.59
C PHE A 189 -1.96 -11.80 -9.19
N PRO A 190 -2.34 -10.54 -9.49
CA PRO A 190 -3.58 -10.29 -10.20
C PRO A 190 -3.63 -10.96 -11.57
N ALA A 191 -2.54 -10.98 -12.33
CA ALA A 191 -2.49 -11.63 -13.63
C ALA A 191 -2.72 -13.15 -13.57
N LEU A 192 -2.29 -13.81 -12.49
CA LEU A 192 -2.57 -15.23 -12.25
C LEU A 192 -4.02 -15.44 -11.78
N ALA A 193 -4.53 -14.54 -10.92
CA ALA A 193 -5.90 -14.57 -10.44
C ALA A 193 -6.92 -14.41 -11.58
N GLU A 194 -6.69 -13.50 -12.53
CA GLU A 194 -7.52 -13.31 -13.72
C GLU A 194 -7.62 -14.57 -14.59
N LYS A 195 -6.56 -15.39 -14.58
CA LYS A 195 -6.53 -16.69 -15.27
C LYS A 195 -7.09 -17.84 -14.44
N GLY A 196 -7.62 -17.58 -13.25
CA GLY A 196 -8.12 -18.60 -12.32
C GLY A 196 -7.02 -19.51 -11.76
N ILE A 197 -5.76 -19.08 -11.77
CA ILE A 197 -4.62 -19.86 -11.27
C ILE A 197 -4.44 -19.56 -9.78
N PRO A 198 -4.72 -20.51 -8.87
CA PRO A 198 -4.49 -20.33 -7.44
C PRO A 198 -3.01 -20.08 -7.17
N THR A 199 -2.72 -19.08 -6.36
CA THR A 199 -1.33 -18.68 -6.12
C THR A 199 -1.04 -18.64 -4.63
N ILE A 200 0.06 -19.29 -4.23
CA ILE A 200 0.58 -19.26 -2.86
C ILE A 200 1.74 -18.26 -2.83
N GLY A 201 1.51 -17.11 -2.22
CA GLY A 201 2.56 -16.14 -1.93
C GLY A 201 3.22 -16.47 -0.59
N THR A 202 4.52 -16.72 -0.60
CA THR A 202 5.28 -17.03 0.62
C THR A 202 6.72 -16.57 0.51
N GLY A 203 7.43 -16.48 1.64
CA GLY A 203 8.83 -16.08 1.67
C GLY A 203 9.47 -16.38 3.01
N PHE A 204 10.82 -16.30 3.06
CA PHE A 204 11.66 -16.58 4.23
C PHE A 204 12.45 -15.34 4.67
N ALA A 205 12.13 -14.17 4.13
CA ALA A 205 12.70 -12.93 4.63
C ALA A 205 12.15 -12.63 6.02
N LEU A 206 13.06 -12.30 6.93
CA LEU A 206 12.74 -11.84 8.27
C LEU A 206 12.81 -10.31 8.31
N ARG A 207 12.37 -9.73 9.42
CA ARG A 207 12.40 -8.27 9.62
C ARG A 207 13.82 -7.71 9.53
N GLU A 208 14.79 -8.40 10.13
CA GLU A 208 16.22 -8.07 10.04
C GLU A 208 16.83 -8.32 8.66
N SER A 209 16.07 -8.83 7.70
CA SER A 209 16.57 -9.05 6.34
C SER A 209 16.77 -7.76 5.55
N ASN A 210 16.30 -6.61 6.03
CA ASN A 210 16.42 -5.30 5.37
C ASN A 210 15.96 -5.30 3.91
N VAL A 211 14.83 -5.93 3.62
CA VAL A 211 14.29 -6.04 2.26
C VAL A 211 14.17 -4.65 1.60
N HIS A 212 14.67 -4.50 0.36
CA HIS A 212 14.74 -3.26 -0.40
C HIS A 212 15.59 -2.15 0.24
N SER A 213 16.54 -2.52 1.10
CA SER A 213 17.39 -1.56 1.82
C SER A 213 18.87 -1.94 1.72
N PRO A 214 19.81 -1.03 2.05
CA PRO A 214 21.21 -1.38 2.14
C PRO A 214 21.45 -2.54 3.11
N ASN A 215 22.39 -3.43 2.75
CA ASN A 215 22.72 -4.65 3.50
C ASN A 215 21.54 -5.65 3.59
N GLU A 216 20.70 -5.72 2.57
CA GLU A 216 19.70 -6.78 2.43
C GLU A 216 20.38 -8.16 2.57
N ARG A 217 19.78 -9.03 3.37
CA ARG A 217 20.38 -10.34 3.71
C ARG A 217 19.33 -11.42 3.90
N LEU A 218 19.74 -12.66 3.67
CA LEU A 218 19.01 -13.87 4.01
C LEU A 218 19.91 -14.75 4.87
N ARG A 219 19.38 -15.34 5.93
CA ARG A 219 20.14 -16.32 6.73
C ARG A 219 20.29 -17.62 5.95
N VAL A 220 21.49 -18.22 6.00
CA VAL A 220 21.75 -19.47 5.28
C VAL A 220 20.82 -20.59 5.72
N GLU A 221 20.53 -20.70 7.02
CA GLU A 221 19.60 -21.69 7.58
C GLU A 221 18.16 -21.56 7.03
N ASP A 222 17.74 -20.36 6.61
CA ASP A 222 16.42 -20.14 6.01
C ASP A 222 16.37 -20.62 4.56
N VAL A 223 17.51 -20.76 3.88
CA VAL A 223 17.59 -21.40 2.56
C VAL A 223 17.26 -22.88 2.67
N ASP A 224 17.82 -23.59 3.65
CA ASP A 224 17.54 -25.02 3.88
C ASP A 224 16.07 -25.24 4.23
N ARG A 225 15.50 -24.37 5.07
CA ARG A 225 14.06 -24.37 5.40
C ARG A 225 13.20 -24.13 4.16
N ALA A 226 13.58 -23.17 3.32
CA ALA A 226 12.87 -22.85 2.08
C ALA A 226 12.88 -24.05 1.10
N VAL A 227 14.00 -24.73 0.95
CA VAL A 227 14.13 -25.92 0.12
C VAL A 227 13.26 -27.06 0.65
N ALA A 228 13.27 -27.30 1.96
CA ALA A 228 12.43 -28.32 2.58
C ALA A 228 10.93 -28.02 2.38
N ALA A 229 10.52 -26.77 2.63
CA ALA A 229 9.14 -26.32 2.46
C ALA A 229 8.69 -26.39 1.00
N ALA A 230 9.52 -25.94 0.06
CA ALA A 230 9.20 -26.02 -1.38
C ALA A 230 9.07 -27.47 -1.86
N SER A 231 9.95 -28.36 -1.41
CA SER A 231 9.91 -29.78 -1.76
C SER A 231 8.63 -30.45 -1.27
N GLU A 232 8.20 -30.16 -0.04
CA GLU A 232 6.95 -30.67 0.52
C GLU A 232 5.72 -30.06 -0.16
N LEU A 233 5.79 -28.76 -0.48
CA LEU A 233 4.73 -28.07 -1.21
C LEU A 233 4.49 -28.70 -2.59
N TYR A 234 5.53 -28.91 -3.37
CA TYR A 234 5.40 -29.54 -4.71
C TYR A 234 4.83 -30.96 -4.63
N ARG A 235 5.25 -31.75 -3.63
CA ARG A 235 4.66 -33.09 -3.41
C ARG A 235 3.18 -33.00 -3.09
N SER A 236 2.78 -32.05 -2.25
CA SER A 236 1.38 -31.87 -1.85
C SER A 236 0.51 -31.39 -3.01
N LEU A 237 1.01 -30.44 -3.80
CA LEU A 237 0.29 -29.91 -4.97
C LEU A 237 0.12 -30.94 -6.10
N ALA A 238 0.96 -31.97 -6.17
CA ALA A 238 0.78 -33.06 -7.12
C ALA A 238 -0.54 -33.83 -6.92
N ALA A 239 -1.19 -33.70 -5.78
CA ALA A 239 -2.51 -34.27 -5.51
C ALA A 239 -3.67 -33.48 -6.17
N LEU A 240 -3.42 -32.32 -6.76
CA LEU A 240 -4.43 -31.50 -7.43
C LEU A 240 -4.64 -31.88 -8.91
N GLY A 241 -3.74 -32.63 -9.48
CA GLY A 241 -3.80 -32.94 -10.90
C GLY A 241 -3.37 -34.24 -11.25
#